data_dc0b6ef96a544d5fcb9ed993058565fa
#
_entry.id   dc0b6ef96a544d5fcb9ed993058565fa
#
_cell.length_a   1.000
_cell.length_b   1.000
_cell.length_c   1.000
_cell.angle_alpha   90.00
_cell.angle_beta   90.00
_cell.angle_gamma   90.00
#
_symmetry.space_group_name_H-M   'P 1'
#
loop_
_entity.id
_entity.type
_entity.pdbx_description
1 polymer ?
#
loop_
_entity_poly.entity_id
_entity_poly.type
_entity_poly.pdbx_seq_one_letter_code
_entity_poly.pdbx_strand_id
1 'polypeptide(L)'
;MRLDKYLKVSRLIKRRSVANDACDGERVTVNGKLVKAGYQVKLGDVIEIAFGQRSLKVEVTEINEIANKASASAMYKELEN
;
A
#
# COMPACT_ATOMS: atom_id res chain seq x y z
N MET A 1 -1.85 -9.06 -7.03
CA MET A 1 -2.87 -8.32 -6.22
C MET A 1 -2.85 -6.85 -6.61
N ARG A 2 -4.00 -6.25 -6.79
CA ARG A 2 -4.11 -4.81 -7.08
C ARG A 2 -3.63 -4.00 -5.88
N LEU A 3 -3.03 -2.85 -6.16
CA LEU A 3 -2.50 -1.97 -5.12
C LEU A 3 -3.58 -1.51 -4.13
N ASP A 4 -4.77 -1.12 -4.62
CA ASP A 4 -5.85 -0.69 -3.73
C ASP A 4 -6.28 -1.81 -2.80
N LYS A 5 -6.35 -3.05 -3.28
CA LYS A 5 -6.68 -4.20 -2.45
C LYS A 5 -5.57 -4.47 -1.44
N TYR A 6 -4.31 -4.39 -1.87
CA TYR A 6 -3.17 -4.60 -0.97
C TYR A 6 -3.19 -3.61 0.19
N LEU A 7 -3.43 -2.33 -0.10
CA LEU A 7 -3.47 -1.29 0.93
C LEU A 7 -4.59 -1.55 1.94
N LYS A 8 -5.73 -2.07 1.49
CA LYS A 8 -6.84 -2.40 2.38
C LYS A 8 -6.57 -3.67 3.18
N VAL A 9 -6.11 -4.73 2.54
CA VAL A 9 -5.87 -6.03 3.21
C VAL A 9 -4.74 -5.93 4.23
N SER A 10 -3.69 -5.17 3.90
CA SER A 10 -2.58 -4.92 4.83
C SER A 10 -2.95 -3.97 5.96
N ARG A 11 -4.14 -3.38 5.91
CA ARG A 11 -4.68 -2.43 6.88
C ARG A 11 -3.90 -1.11 6.94
N LEU A 12 -3.11 -0.82 5.93
CA LEU A 12 -2.48 0.49 5.77
C LEU A 12 -3.54 1.57 5.55
N ILE A 13 -4.62 1.21 4.82
CA ILE A 13 -5.79 2.06 4.64
C ILE A 13 -7.03 1.22 4.97
N LYS A 14 -7.92 1.76 5.78
CA LYS A 14 -9.08 1.00 6.29
C LYS A 14 -10.07 0.58 5.22
N ARG A 15 -10.30 1.43 4.23
CA ARG A 15 -11.33 1.22 3.21
C ARG A 15 -10.71 1.15 1.83
N ARG A 16 -11.15 0.18 1.03
CA ARG A 16 -10.63 0.03 -0.33
C ARG A 16 -10.98 1.22 -1.21
N SER A 17 -12.14 1.84 -1.01
CA SER A 17 -12.51 3.04 -1.76
C SER A 17 -11.56 4.20 -1.48
N VAL A 18 -11.14 4.36 -0.23
CA VAL A 18 -10.15 5.37 0.16
C VAL A 18 -8.80 5.04 -0.46
N ALA A 19 -8.41 3.77 -0.46
CA ALA A 19 -7.16 3.35 -1.09
C ALA A 19 -7.18 3.62 -2.60
N ASN A 20 -8.29 3.33 -3.26
CA ASN A 20 -8.47 3.61 -4.68
C ASN A 20 -8.34 5.11 -4.97
N ASP A 21 -9.01 5.93 -4.16
CA ASP A 21 -8.96 7.39 -4.32
C ASP A 21 -7.55 7.93 -4.08
N ALA A 22 -6.82 7.38 -3.12
CA ALA A 22 -5.46 7.81 -2.85
C ALA A 22 -4.54 7.50 -4.02
N CYS A 23 -4.66 6.31 -4.61
CA CYS A 23 -3.86 5.93 -5.77
C CYS A 23 -4.17 6.81 -6.98
N ASP A 24 -5.45 6.93 -7.31
CA ASP A 24 -5.87 7.71 -8.47
C ASP A 24 -5.69 9.22 -8.26
N GLY A 25 -5.64 9.66 -7.00
CA GLY A 25 -5.36 11.04 -6.62
C GLY A 25 -3.87 11.38 -6.55
N GLU A 26 -3.01 10.51 -7.05
CA GLU A 26 -1.56 10.74 -7.12
C GLU A 26 -0.88 10.88 -5.76
N ARG A 27 -1.44 10.21 -4.74
CA ARG A 27 -0.87 10.23 -3.39
C ARG A 27 -0.06 8.99 -3.06
N VAL A 28 -0.01 8.01 -3.98
CA VAL A 28 0.70 6.75 -3.77
C VAL A 28 1.72 6.54 -4.87
N THR A 29 2.96 6.27 -4.48
CA THR A 29 4.02 5.90 -5.41
C THR A 29 4.49 4.49 -5.10
N VAL A 30 5.00 3.81 -6.11
CA VAL A 30 5.65 2.51 -5.96
C VAL A 30 7.02 2.62 -6.63
N ASN A 31 8.07 2.36 -5.84
CA ASN A 31 9.46 2.48 -6.31
C ASN A 31 9.73 3.87 -6.91
N GLY A 32 9.14 4.91 -6.31
CA GLY A 32 9.33 6.29 -6.71
C GLY A 32 8.48 6.77 -7.88
N LYS A 33 7.57 5.93 -8.39
CA LYS A 33 6.73 6.28 -9.53
C LYS A 33 5.26 6.34 -9.13
N LEU A 34 4.54 7.33 -9.63
CA LEU A 34 3.09 7.40 -9.45
C LEU A 34 2.44 6.23 -10.18
N VAL A 35 1.53 5.54 -9.49
CA VAL A 35 0.81 4.40 -10.05
C VAL A 35 -0.67 4.53 -9.75
N LYS A 36 -1.50 3.83 -10.51
CA LYS A 36 -2.95 3.81 -10.31
C LYS A 36 -3.35 2.65 -9.41
N ALA A 37 -4.60 2.64 -8.99
CA ALA A 37 -5.14 1.63 -8.08
C ALA A 37 -5.00 0.21 -8.60
N GLY A 38 -5.02 0.03 -9.90
CA GLY A 38 -4.90 -1.29 -10.54
C GLY A 38 -3.49 -1.83 -10.67
N TYR A 39 -2.48 -1.11 -10.20
CA TYR A 39 -1.11 -1.58 -10.26
C TYR A 39 -0.98 -2.93 -9.55
N GLN A 40 -0.25 -3.88 -10.15
CA GLN A 40 -0.04 -5.21 -9.57
C GLN A 40 1.16 -5.18 -8.64
N VAL A 41 0.90 -5.33 -7.34
CA VAL A 41 1.92 -5.27 -6.29
C VAL A 41 2.81 -6.52 -6.35
N LYS A 42 4.11 -6.33 -6.15
CA LYS A 42 5.10 -7.40 -6.15
C LYS A 42 5.91 -7.37 -4.86
N LEU A 43 6.43 -8.53 -4.47
CA LEU A 43 7.32 -8.61 -3.32
C LEU A 43 8.54 -7.69 -3.55
N GLY A 44 8.91 -6.95 -2.53
CA GLY A 44 10.03 -6.02 -2.60
C GLY A 44 9.67 -4.63 -3.09
N ASP A 45 8.43 -4.42 -3.56
CA ASP A 45 8.00 -3.08 -3.94
C ASP A 45 8.04 -2.15 -2.75
N VAL A 46 8.50 -0.91 -2.98
CA VAL A 46 8.51 0.13 -1.95
C VAL A 46 7.37 1.08 -2.25
N ILE A 47 6.37 1.07 -1.36
CA ILE A 47 5.17 1.89 -1.50
C ILE A 47 5.28 3.10 -0.58
N GLU A 48 5.04 4.28 -1.10
CA GLU A 48 4.98 5.50 -0.30
C GLU A 48 3.62 6.14 -0.44
N ILE A 49 2.98 6.41 0.70
CA ILE A 49 1.63 6.99 0.75
C ILE A 49 1.72 8.37 1.40
N ALA A 50 1.20 9.38 0.72
CA ALA A 50 1.16 10.73 1.26
C ALA A 50 -0.15 10.94 2.04
N PHE A 51 -0.01 11.31 3.31
CA PHE A 51 -1.13 11.64 4.18
C PHE A 51 -1.01 13.12 4.57
N GLY A 52 -1.51 14.01 3.74
CA GLY A 52 -1.37 15.44 3.99
C GLY A 52 0.11 15.85 4.00
N GLN A 53 0.60 16.32 5.15
CA GLN A 53 2.00 16.72 5.30
C GLN A 53 2.91 15.58 5.73
N ARG A 54 2.35 14.39 5.95
CA ARG A 54 3.11 13.21 6.38
C ARG A 54 3.15 12.20 5.24
N SER A 55 4.15 11.36 5.26
CA SER A 55 4.21 10.22 4.34
C SER A 55 4.60 8.96 5.09
N LEU A 56 4.10 7.84 4.59
CA LEU A 56 4.41 6.52 5.12
C LEU A 56 5.06 5.72 4.00
N LYS A 57 6.22 5.15 4.29
CA LYS A 57 6.98 4.36 3.32
C LYS A 57 7.11 2.94 3.83
N VAL A 58 6.71 1.98 3.02
CA VAL A 58 6.74 0.57 3.41
C VAL A 58 7.29 -0.28 2.26
N GLU A 59 7.90 -1.41 2.65
CA GLU A 59 8.33 -2.42 1.68
C GLU A 59 7.38 -3.60 1.75
N VAL A 60 6.98 -4.12 0.60
CA VAL A 60 6.09 -5.29 0.51
C VAL A 60 6.89 -6.53 0.86
N THR A 61 6.54 -7.19 1.97
CA THR A 61 7.22 -8.39 2.43
C THR A 61 6.39 -9.66 2.26
N GLU A 62 5.08 -9.53 2.07
CA GLU A 62 4.20 -10.66 1.85
C GLU A 62 2.97 -10.19 1.06
N ILE A 63 2.47 -11.05 0.17
CA ILE A 63 1.24 -10.79 -0.55
C ILE A 63 0.25 -11.89 -0.14
N ASN A 64 -0.82 -11.50 0.57
CA ASN A 64 -1.82 -12.42 1.09
C ASN A 64 -3.20 -11.81 0.85
N GLU A 65 -4.02 -12.49 0.04
CA GLU A 65 -5.33 -11.97 -0.34
C GLU A 65 -6.36 -12.06 0.78
N ILE A 66 -6.13 -12.92 1.78
CA ILE A 66 -7.02 -13.09 2.93
C ILE A 66 -6.19 -12.96 4.20
N ALA A 67 -5.97 -11.71 4.62
CA ALA A 67 -5.17 -11.44 5.80
C ALA A 67 -6.08 -11.04 6.97
N ASN A 68 -5.85 -11.61 8.15
CA ASN A 68 -6.47 -11.15 9.37
C ASN A 68 -5.59 -10.06 9.99
N LYS A 69 -6.00 -9.54 11.16
CA LYS A 69 -5.27 -8.45 11.83
C LYS A 69 -3.80 -8.82 12.10
N ALA A 70 -3.54 -10.06 12.51
CA ALA A 70 -2.18 -10.49 12.83
C ALA A 70 -1.33 -10.65 11.57
N SER A 71 -1.87 -11.28 10.51
CA SER A 71 -1.10 -11.50 9.28
C SER A 71 -0.99 -10.24 8.43
N ALA A 72 -1.90 -9.27 8.59
CA ALA A 72 -1.83 -8.00 7.85
C ALA A 72 -0.54 -7.26 8.17
N SER A 73 -0.11 -7.23 9.41
CA SER A 73 1.12 -6.53 9.80
C SER A 73 2.38 -7.18 9.26
N ALA A 74 2.31 -8.46 8.87
CA ALA A 74 3.44 -9.17 8.25
C ALA A 74 3.55 -8.90 6.75
N MET A 75 2.56 -8.25 6.14
CA MET A 75 2.57 -7.99 4.69
C MET A 75 3.52 -6.88 4.31
N TYR A 76 3.93 -6.06 5.24
CA TYR A 76 4.82 -4.93 4.94
C TYR A 76 5.79 -4.69 6.08
N LYS A 77 6.86 -3.99 5.73
CA LYS A 77 7.85 -3.50 6.69
C LYS A 77 7.93 -1.98 6.52
N GLU A 78 7.71 -1.25 7.61
CA GLU A 78 7.81 0.20 7.58
C GLU A 78 9.28 0.60 7.42
N LEU A 79 9.52 1.55 6.51
CA LEU A 79 10.86 2.07 6.24
C LEU A 79 10.96 3.50 6.76
N GLU A 80 12.16 3.89 7.16
CA GLU A 80 12.42 5.27 7.54
C GLU A 80 12.51 6.15 6.29
N ASN A 81 11.92 7.34 6.40
CA ASN A 81 12.01 8.34 5.34
C ASN A 81 13.31 9.14 5.45
#